data_b86823004707fc092fc87be16d893060
#
_entry.id   b86823004707fc092fc87be16d893060
#
_cell.length_a   1.000
_cell.length_b   1.000
_cell.length_c   1.000
_cell.angle_alpha   90.00
_cell.angle_beta   90.00
_cell.angle_gamma   90.00
#
_symmetry.space_group_name_H-M   'P 1'
#
loop_
_entity.id
_entity.type
_entity.pdbx_description
1 polymer ?
#
loop_
_entity_poly.entity_id
_entity_poly.type
_entity_poly.pdbx_seq_one_letter_code
_entity_poly.pdbx_strand_id
1 'polypeptide(L)'
;VPYIYEQNLKDFISKNQKFIDKGLLKIMLWKDGNNTYHVKGMYVDSNFALLTGNNLNPRAWSLDLENGIVISDPFHQLQEKFAHEQQYLLRHTKQIGSVDDLDSFESYPEEVQKLLKKVKRLRASIFIKQLL
;
A
#
# COMPACT_ATOMS: atom_id res chain seq x y z
N VAL A 1 -1.00 12.47 9.11
CA VAL A 1 -1.14 11.81 7.80
C VAL A 1 -0.82 10.31 7.87
N PRO A 2 0.32 9.82 8.41
CA PRO A 2 0.64 8.39 8.43
C PRO A 2 -0.44 7.53 9.09
N TYR A 3 -0.99 7.97 10.22
CA TYR A 3 -2.01 7.23 10.97
C TYR A 3 -3.36 7.07 10.24
N ILE A 4 -3.68 7.98 9.30
CA ILE A 4 -4.88 7.85 8.47
C ILE A 4 -4.68 6.75 7.42
N TYR A 5 -3.49 6.68 6.82
CA TYR A 5 -3.15 5.58 5.91
C TYR A 5 -3.15 4.24 6.63
N GLU A 6 -2.66 4.19 7.86
CA GLU A 6 -2.71 2.98 8.66
C GLU A 6 -4.15 2.55 8.99
N GLN A 7 -5.06 3.48 9.30
CA GLN A 7 -6.48 3.16 9.47
C GLN A 7 -7.10 2.62 8.17
N ASN A 8 -6.76 3.21 7.02
CA ASN A 8 -7.22 2.69 5.72
C ASN A 8 -6.67 1.27 5.45
N LEU A 9 -5.43 1.00 5.83
CA LEU A 9 -4.84 -0.33 5.72
C LEU A 9 -5.55 -1.34 6.63
N LYS A 10 -5.87 -0.97 7.88
CA LYS A 10 -6.65 -1.80 8.81
C LYS A 10 -8.02 -2.14 8.24
N ASP A 11 -8.72 -1.15 7.69
CA ASP A 11 -10.01 -1.35 7.03
C ASP A 11 -9.89 -2.30 5.83
N PHE A 12 -8.83 -2.16 5.04
CA PHE A 12 -8.56 -3.02 3.90
C PHE A 12 -8.28 -4.47 4.32
N ILE A 13 -7.43 -4.67 5.33
CA ILE A 13 -7.11 -5.99 5.90
C ILE A 13 -8.40 -6.66 6.40
N SER A 14 -9.18 -5.95 7.24
CA SER A 14 -10.41 -6.48 7.82
C SER A 14 -11.41 -6.95 6.76
N LYS A 15 -11.56 -6.21 5.68
CA LYS A 15 -12.45 -6.57 4.57
C LYS A 15 -11.96 -7.75 3.74
N ASN A 16 -10.65 -7.97 3.73
CA ASN A 16 -10.01 -8.98 2.87
C ASN A 16 -9.39 -10.14 3.65
N GLN A 17 -9.63 -10.24 4.98
CA GLN A 17 -9.03 -11.27 5.84
C GLN A 17 -9.18 -12.68 5.27
N LYS A 18 -10.36 -13.01 4.75
CA LYS A 18 -10.63 -14.32 4.14
C LYS A 18 -9.70 -14.67 2.96
N PHE A 19 -9.20 -13.68 2.24
CA PHE A 19 -8.26 -13.91 1.14
C PHE A 19 -6.83 -14.05 1.67
N ILE A 20 -6.51 -13.35 2.75
CA ILE A 20 -5.22 -13.45 3.46
C ILE A 20 -5.09 -14.85 4.06
N ASP A 21 -6.12 -15.33 4.78
CA ASP A 21 -6.15 -16.64 5.41
C ASP A 21 -6.01 -17.80 4.41
N LYS A 22 -6.53 -17.60 3.20
CA LYS A 22 -6.39 -18.55 2.09
C LYS A 22 -5.08 -18.44 1.33
N GLY A 23 -4.21 -17.50 1.69
CA GLY A 23 -2.95 -17.23 0.96
C GLY A 23 -3.13 -16.64 -0.43
N LEU A 24 -4.34 -16.18 -0.79
CA LEU A 24 -4.65 -15.55 -2.07
C LEU A 24 -4.27 -14.06 -2.12
N LEU A 25 -4.12 -13.44 -0.96
CA LEU A 25 -3.66 -12.07 -0.81
C LEU A 25 -2.53 -12.05 0.21
N LYS A 26 -1.40 -11.43 -0.15
CA LYS A 26 -0.29 -11.17 0.77
C LYS A 26 -0.08 -9.67 0.86
N ILE A 27 0.01 -9.14 2.08
CA ILE A 27 0.28 -7.75 2.36
C ILE A 27 1.70 -7.67 2.92
N MET A 28 2.53 -6.88 2.26
CA MET A 28 3.95 -6.73 2.61
C MET A 28 4.20 -5.26 2.93
N LEU A 29 4.59 -4.95 4.17
CA LEU A 29 4.96 -3.59 4.57
C LEU A 29 6.46 -3.39 4.43
N TRP A 30 6.86 -2.32 3.78
CA TRP A 30 8.25 -1.90 3.69
C TRP A 30 8.82 -1.63 5.09
N LYS A 31 9.97 -2.22 5.38
CA LYS A 31 10.69 -2.04 6.64
C LYS A 31 12.19 -2.15 6.41
N ASP A 32 12.83 -1.03 6.14
CA ASP A 32 14.27 -0.97 5.88
C ASP A 32 14.90 0.25 6.60
N GLY A 33 15.02 0.15 7.93
CA GLY A 33 15.59 1.20 8.75
C GLY A 33 14.89 2.54 8.53
N ASN A 34 15.65 3.54 8.10
CA ASN A 34 15.16 4.89 7.80
C ASN A 34 14.89 5.11 6.30
N ASN A 35 15.06 4.10 5.47
CA ASN A 35 14.83 4.23 4.03
C ASN A 35 13.34 4.19 3.72
N THR A 36 12.91 5.05 2.79
CA THR A 36 11.53 5.07 2.31
C THR A 36 11.43 4.35 0.97
N TYR A 37 10.30 3.68 0.76
CA TYR A 37 9.96 3.08 -0.53
C TYR A 37 8.96 3.97 -1.26
N HIS A 38 9.30 4.42 -2.47
CA HIS A 38 8.46 5.34 -3.24
C HIS A 38 8.19 4.88 -4.67
N VAL A 39 8.49 3.65 -5.00
CA VAL A 39 8.15 3.06 -6.32
C VAL A 39 6.68 2.66 -6.32
N LYS A 40 5.99 2.91 -7.43
CA LYS A 40 4.63 2.45 -7.71
C LYS A 40 4.65 1.68 -9.00
N GLY A 41 3.93 0.57 -9.01
CA GLY A 41 3.88 -0.28 -10.18
C GLY A 41 3.04 -1.53 -9.97
N MET A 42 2.96 -2.30 -11.02
CA MET A 42 2.25 -3.58 -11.03
C MET A 42 3.04 -4.55 -11.90
N TYR A 43 3.18 -5.76 -11.45
CA TYR A 43 3.69 -6.89 -12.23
C TYR A 43 2.56 -7.90 -12.41
N VAL A 44 2.33 -8.34 -13.63
CA VAL A 44 1.27 -9.29 -13.97
C VAL A 44 1.87 -10.45 -14.77
N ASP A 45 1.62 -11.68 -14.34
CA ASP A 45 1.96 -12.93 -15.03
C ASP A 45 3.40 -13.03 -15.54
N SER A 46 4.35 -12.41 -14.87
CA SER A 46 5.79 -12.44 -15.18
C SER A 46 6.19 -11.85 -16.54
N ASN A 47 5.25 -11.36 -17.33
CA ASN A 47 5.47 -10.83 -18.67
C ASN A 47 4.95 -9.42 -18.90
N PHE A 48 4.36 -8.82 -17.90
CA PHE A 48 3.83 -7.47 -17.97
C PHE A 48 4.24 -6.68 -16.73
N ALA A 49 4.70 -5.44 -16.92
CA ALA A 49 4.95 -4.51 -15.84
C ALA A 49 4.43 -3.12 -16.18
N LEU A 50 3.84 -2.47 -15.19
CA LEU A 50 3.55 -1.05 -15.18
C LEU A 50 4.42 -0.39 -14.12
N LEU A 51 5.20 0.61 -14.51
CA LEU A 51 5.94 1.47 -13.59
C LEU A 51 5.39 2.88 -13.71
N THR A 52 5.06 3.52 -12.60
CA THR A 52 4.38 4.82 -12.62
C THR A 52 4.75 5.67 -11.40
N GLY A 53 4.63 7.00 -11.52
CA GLY A 53 4.63 7.92 -10.39
C GLY A 53 3.31 7.92 -9.61
N ASN A 54 2.24 7.38 -10.21
CA ASN A 54 0.88 7.47 -9.70
C ASN A 54 0.66 6.64 -8.44
N ASN A 55 0.28 7.28 -7.37
CA ASN A 55 -0.10 6.61 -6.12
C ASN A 55 -1.47 5.93 -6.26
N LEU A 56 -1.67 4.84 -5.53
CA LEU A 56 -2.97 4.16 -5.46
C LEU A 56 -3.90 4.87 -4.46
N ASN A 57 -4.23 6.13 -4.74
CA ASN A 57 -5.16 6.92 -3.94
C ASN A 57 -6.10 7.76 -4.84
N PRO A 58 -7.25 8.23 -4.33
CA PRO A 58 -8.24 8.97 -5.12
C PRO A 58 -7.71 10.26 -5.74
N ARG A 59 -6.84 10.97 -5.03
CA ARG A 59 -6.24 12.22 -5.52
C ARG A 59 -5.39 11.97 -6.77
N ALA A 60 -4.48 11.02 -6.69
CA ALA A 60 -3.58 10.69 -7.80
C ALA A 60 -4.35 10.25 -9.06
N TRP A 61 -5.44 9.52 -8.86
CA TRP A 61 -6.28 9.05 -9.99
C TRP A 61 -7.18 10.12 -10.60
N SER A 62 -7.44 11.21 -9.90
CA SER A 62 -8.41 12.21 -10.32
C SER A 62 -7.81 13.60 -10.60
N LEU A 63 -6.71 13.94 -9.94
CA LEU A 63 -6.19 15.31 -9.92
C LEU A 63 -4.73 15.43 -10.36
N ASP A 64 -3.90 14.40 -10.12
CA ASP A 64 -2.48 14.47 -10.41
C ASP A 64 -2.21 14.01 -11.85
N LEU A 65 -1.31 14.70 -12.55
CA LEU A 65 -0.80 14.27 -13.85
C LEU A 65 0.50 13.50 -13.61
N GLU A 66 0.46 12.20 -13.92
CA GLU A 66 1.57 11.30 -13.66
C GLU A 66 1.94 10.53 -14.94
N ASN A 67 3.22 10.20 -15.04
CA ASN A 67 3.74 9.39 -16.11
C ASN A 67 3.75 7.91 -15.75
N GLY A 68 3.62 7.05 -16.75
CA GLY A 68 3.77 5.61 -16.58
C GLY A 68 4.45 4.99 -17.79
N ILE A 69 5.15 3.89 -17.53
CA ILE A 69 5.78 3.05 -18.56
C ILE A 69 5.14 1.67 -18.46
N VAL A 70 4.59 1.21 -19.57
CA VAL A 70 4.10 -0.17 -19.72
C VAL A 70 5.17 -0.97 -20.44
N ILE A 71 5.55 -2.09 -19.84
CA ILE A 71 6.50 -3.05 -20.39
C ILE A 71 5.73 -4.33 -20.68
N SER A 72 5.70 -4.74 -21.93
CA SER A 72 5.18 -6.04 -22.35
C SER A 72 6.33 -6.93 -22.79
N ASP A 73 6.47 -8.09 -22.15
CA ASP A 73 7.55 -9.04 -22.38
C ASP A 73 6.99 -10.44 -22.74
N PRO A 74 6.34 -10.58 -23.90
CA PRO A 74 5.69 -11.82 -24.31
C PRO A 74 6.68 -12.98 -24.52
N PHE A 75 7.97 -12.68 -24.67
CA PHE A 75 9.03 -13.66 -24.86
C PHE A 75 9.84 -13.96 -23.58
N HIS A 76 9.41 -13.40 -22.43
CA HIS A 76 10.03 -13.60 -21.11
C HIS A 76 11.52 -13.22 -21.04
N GLN A 77 11.98 -12.27 -21.82
CA GLN A 77 13.38 -11.81 -21.84
C GLN A 77 13.77 -11.02 -20.57
N LEU A 78 12.78 -10.42 -19.89
CA LEU A 78 12.96 -9.62 -18.67
C LEU A 78 12.50 -10.36 -17.39
N GLN A 79 12.03 -11.60 -17.52
CA GLN A 79 11.44 -12.34 -16.39
C GLN A 79 12.41 -12.46 -15.20
N GLU A 80 13.68 -12.77 -15.46
CA GLU A 80 14.69 -12.86 -14.39
C GLU A 80 14.92 -11.51 -13.71
N LYS A 81 14.91 -10.41 -14.46
CA LYS A 81 15.05 -9.05 -13.91
C LYS A 81 13.86 -8.68 -13.05
N PHE A 82 12.64 -8.96 -13.49
CA PHE A 82 11.44 -8.75 -12.70
C PHE A 82 11.44 -9.58 -11.42
N ALA A 83 11.80 -10.86 -11.52
CA ALA A 83 11.89 -11.74 -10.36
C ALA A 83 12.95 -11.26 -9.35
N HIS A 84 14.12 -10.85 -9.83
CA HIS A 84 15.19 -10.31 -9.00
C HIS A 84 14.75 -9.04 -8.26
N GLU A 85 14.11 -8.10 -8.96
CA GLU A 85 13.60 -6.87 -8.37
C GLU A 85 12.55 -7.15 -7.29
N GLN A 86 11.58 -8.02 -7.59
CA GLN A 86 10.56 -8.43 -6.62
C GLN A 86 11.19 -9.08 -5.39
N GLN A 87 12.16 -9.99 -5.56
CA GLN A 87 12.85 -10.61 -4.45
C GLN A 87 13.64 -9.59 -3.62
N TYR A 88 14.29 -8.63 -4.27
CA TYR A 88 14.99 -7.55 -3.58
C TYR A 88 14.03 -6.75 -2.70
N LEU A 89 12.89 -6.32 -3.25
CA LEU A 89 11.88 -5.61 -2.51
C LEU A 89 11.35 -6.41 -1.31
N LEU A 90 11.03 -7.69 -1.51
CA LEU A 90 10.48 -8.55 -0.47
C LEU A 90 11.42 -8.76 0.72
N ARG A 91 12.75 -8.72 0.52
CA ARG A 91 13.74 -8.81 1.62
C ARG A 91 13.63 -7.68 2.62
N HIS A 92 13.14 -6.52 2.19
CA HIS A 92 13.00 -5.31 3.00
C HIS A 92 11.55 -5.11 3.49
N THR A 93 10.75 -6.18 3.51
CA THR A 93 9.35 -6.08 3.92
C THR A 93 9.04 -7.03 5.08
N LYS A 94 8.00 -6.66 5.85
CA LYS A 94 7.35 -7.53 6.83
C LYS A 94 5.98 -7.92 6.29
N GLN A 95 5.67 -9.23 6.28
CA GLN A 95 4.34 -9.71 5.95
C GLN A 95 3.36 -9.41 7.10
N ILE A 96 2.18 -8.97 6.73
CA ILE A 96 1.06 -8.69 7.63
C ILE A 96 -0.02 -9.75 7.40
N GLY A 97 -0.36 -10.49 8.46
CA GLY A 97 -1.37 -11.54 8.43
C GLY A 97 -2.73 -11.07 8.90
N SER A 98 -2.77 -10.09 9.80
CA SER A 98 -4.01 -9.55 10.37
C SER A 98 -3.85 -8.10 10.82
N VAL A 99 -4.95 -7.50 11.25
CA VAL A 99 -4.94 -6.15 11.85
C VAL A 99 -4.08 -6.09 13.12
N ASP A 100 -3.93 -7.20 13.84
CA ASP A 100 -3.17 -7.28 15.09
C ASP A 100 -1.66 -7.16 14.87
N ASP A 101 -1.18 -7.32 13.63
CA ASP A 101 0.22 -7.10 13.26
C ASP A 101 0.59 -5.61 13.13
N LEU A 102 -0.41 -4.72 13.20
CA LEU A 102 -0.27 -3.27 13.11
C LEU A 102 -0.37 -2.61 14.48
N ASP A 103 0.11 -1.38 14.59
CA ASP A 103 0.03 -0.63 15.84
C ASP A 103 -1.43 -0.48 16.32
N SER A 104 -1.66 -0.66 17.61
CA SER A 104 -3.00 -0.45 18.18
C SER A 104 -3.35 1.04 18.22
N PHE A 105 -4.65 1.36 18.22
CA PHE A 105 -5.09 2.76 18.30
C PHE A 105 -4.60 3.42 19.60
N GLU A 106 -4.48 2.66 20.67
CA GLU A 106 -4.06 3.09 22.00
C GLU A 106 -2.56 3.45 22.02
N SER A 107 -1.76 2.89 21.12
CA SER A 107 -0.32 3.18 21.02
C SER A 107 -0.03 4.51 20.32
N TYR A 108 -1.03 5.13 19.69
CA TYR A 108 -0.85 6.41 19.03
C TYR A 108 -0.71 7.56 20.05
N PRO A 109 0.04 8.62 19.71
CA PRO A 109 0.08 9.82 20.54
C PRO A 109 -1.33 10.36 20.81
N GLU A 110 -1.59 10.85 22.03
CA GLU A 110 -2.93 11.31 22.44
C GLU A 110 -3.54 12.35 21.51
N GLU A 111 -2.74 13.27 20.97
CA GLU A 111 -3.19 14.29 20.02
C GLU A 111 -3.73 13.65 18.74
N VAL A 112 -3.05 12.59 18.27
CA VAL A 112 -3.46 11.83 17.09
C VAL A 112 -4.76 11.08 17.35
N GLN A 113 -4.88 10.44 18.52
CA GLN A 113 -6.12 9.76 18.91
C GLN A 113 -7.31 10.74 18.94
N LYS A 114 -7.13 11.93 19.55
CA LYS A 114 -8.15 12.99 19.60
C LYS A 114 -8.54 13.45 18.19
N LEU A 115 -7.55 13.67 17.31
CA LEU A 115 -7.78 14.05 15.92
C LEU A 115 -8.56 12.99 15.15
N LEU A 116 -8.15 11.73 15.23
CA LEU A 116 -8.82 10.62 14.54
C LEU A 116 -10.26 10.42 15.03
N LYS A 117 -10.51 10.53 16.35
CA LYS A 117 -11.87 10.50 16.91
C LYS A 117 -12.73 11.64 16.38
N LYS A 118 -12.18 12.87 16.26
CA LYS A 118 -12.87 14.03 15.70
C LYS A 118 -13.20 13.84 14.22
N VAL A 119 -12.25 13.36 13.42
CA VAL A 119 -12.42 13.05 11.99
C VAL A 119 -13.53 12.00 11.80
N LYS A 120 -13.52 10.93 12.59
CA LYS A 120 -14.55 9.89 12.55
C LYS A 120 -15.93 10.42 12.92
N ARG A 121 -16.02 11.24 13.98
CA ARG A 121 -17.29 11.84 14.46
C ARG A 121 -17.91 12.78 13.43
N LEU A 122 -17.10 13.59 12.74
CA LEU A 122 -17.56 14.56 11.75
C LEU A 122 -17.91 13.93 10.39
N ARG A 123 -17.78 12.61 10.22
CA ARG A 123 -17.86 11.93 8.93
C ARG A 123 -16.95 12.54 7.85
N ALA A 124 -15.98 13.34 8.28
CA ALA A 124 -15.03 14.02 7.40
C ALA A 124 -14.06 13.05 6.68
N SER A 125 -14.10 11.76 7.03
CA SER A 125 -13.26 10.72 6.43
C SER A 125 -13.42 10.62 4.90
N ILE A 126 -14.61 10.93 4.37
CA ILE A 126 -14.86 10.92 2.92
C ILE A 126 -14.08 12.05 2.23
N PHE A 127 -14.15 13.27 2.78
CA PHE A 127 -13.41 14.43 2.23
C PHE A 127 -11.91 14.28 2.38
N ILE A 128 -11.44 13.76 3.52
CA ILE A 128 -10.01 13.54 3.75
C ILE A 128 -9.47 12.45 2.82
N LYS A 129 -10.24 11.40 2.53
CA LYS A 129 -9.86 10.35 1.56
C LYS A 129 -9.73 10.87 0.13
N GLN A 130 -10.41 11.95 -0.23
CA GLN A 130 -10.29 12.60 -1.54
C GLN A 130 -9.09 13.55 -1.63
N LEU A 131 -8.57 14.01 -0.49
CA LEU A 131 -7.44 14.95 -0.42
C LEU A 131 -6.08 14.25 -0.23
N LEU A 132 -6.09 13.00 0.16
CA LEU A 132 -4.91 12.15 0.37
C LEU A 132 -4.70 11.20 -0.80
#